data_ec74c2eabdc226b09fa75b2db40e4498
#
_entry.id   ec74c2eabdc226b09fa75b2db40e4498
#
_cell.length_a   1.000
_cell.length_b   1.000
_cell.length_c   1.000
_cell.angle_alpha   90.00
_cell.angle_beta   90.00
_cell.angle_gamma   90.00
#
_symmetry.space_group_name_H-M   'P 1'
#
loop_
_entity.id
_entity.type
_entity.pdbx_description
1 polymer ?
#
loop_
_entity_poly.entity_id
_entity_poly.type
_entity_poly.pdbx_seq_one_letter_code
_entity_poly.pdbx_strand_id
1 'polypeptide(L)'
;KEIILATQRGYGEFKGGWEFPGGKLEEGETSQEALIREIKEELDADIDVGDLIDIVEYDYPTFHLSMKCFWCELRSEHLVLNEHEDAKWLSKDQLGTVSWLPADVTLVQKIAK
;
A
#
# COMPACT_ATOMS: atom_id res chain seq x y z
N LYS A 1 -18.31 -4.71 -6.00
CA LYS A 1 -17.17 -5.60 -5.88
C LYS A 1 -15.88 -4.81 -5.70
N GLU A 2 -15.13 -5.17 -4.69
CA GLU A 2 -13.92 -4.42 -4.36
C GLU A 2 -12.73 -4.89 -5.18
N ILE A 3 -11.95 -3.93 -5.68
CA ILE A 3 -10.68 -4.17 -6.32
C ILE A 3 -9.62 -3.42 -5.54
N ILE A 4 -8.49 -4.08 -5.33
CA ILE A 4 -7.45 -3.59 -4.46
C ILE A 4 -6.18 -3.38 -5.28
N LEU A 5 -5.56 -2.21 -5.14
CA LEU A 5 -4.36 -1.89 -5.89
C LEU A 5 -3.14 -2.49 -5.21
N ALA A 6 -2.37 -3.28 -5.96
CA ALA A 6 -1.09 -3.80 -5.54
C ALA A 6 -0.01 -3.18 -6.41
N THR A 7 1.11 -2.77 -5.80
CA THR A 7 2.21 -2.15 -6.53
C THR A 7 3.50 -2.92 -6.30
N GLN A 8 4.33 -3.01 -7.34
CA GLN A 8 5.59 -3.73 -7.28
C GLN A 8 6.72 -2.73 -7.06
N ARG A 9 7.50 -2.96 -6.00
CA ARG A 9 8.60 -2.05 -5.64
C ARG A 9 9.67 -2.06 -6.73
N GLY A 10 10.08 -0.88 -7.17
CA GLY A 10 11.00 -0.73 -8.29
C GLY A 10 12.45 -0.51 -7.90
N TYR A 11 12.77 -0.42 -6.61
CA TYR A 11 14.13 -0.11 -6.16
C TYR A 11 14.35 -0.60 -4.73
N GLY A 12 15.61 -0.57 -4.33
CA GLY A 12 16.00 -0.86 -2.95
C GLY A 12 16.12 -2.33 -2.65
N GLU A 13 16.22 -2.62 -1.37
CA GLU A 13 16.48 -3.97 -0.87
C GLU A 13 15.38 -4.95 -1.24
N PHE A 14 14.13 -4.48 -1.28
CA PHE A 14 12.97 -5.34 -1.54
C PHE A 14 12.44 -5.19 -2.96
N LYS A 15 13.30 -4.79 -3.90
CA LYS A 15 12.90 -4.63 -5.29
C LYS A 15 12.24 -5.90 -5.81
N GLY A 16 11.14 -5.73 -6.52
CA GLY A 16 10.38 -6.85 -7.09
C GLY A 16 9.29 -7.38 -6.18
N GLY A 17 9.30 -7.01 -4.90
CA GLY A 17 8.24 -7.42 -3.98
C GLY A 17 7.01 -6.57 -4.17
N TRP A 18 5.85 -7.17 -3.92
CA TRP A 18 4.57 -6.47 -4.04
C TRP A 18 4.14 -5.93 -2.69
N GLU A 19 3.53 -4.77 -2.71
CA GLU A 19 3.10 -4.08 -1.49
C GLU A 19 1.85 -3.27 -1.78
N PHE A 20 1.18 -2.83 -0.72
CA PHE A 20 0.13 -1.85 -0.86
C PHE A 20 0.79 -0.48 -0.91
N PRO A 21 0.27 0.46 -1.75
CA PRO A 21 0.91 1.76 -1.87
C PRO A 21 0.78 2.56 -0.57
N GLY A 22 1.75 3.41 -0.32
CA GLY A 22 1.82 4.24 0.86
C GLY A 22 3.26 4.49 1.24
N GLY A 23 3.48 5.23 2.31
CA GLY A 23 4.82 5.55 2.73
C GLY A 23 4.88 5.99 4.18
N LYS A 24 5.93 6.71 4.52
CA LYS A 24 6.23 7.06 5.89
C LYS A 24 5.52 8.34 6.32
N LEU A 25 5.14 8.36 7.59
CA LEU A 25 4.60 9.53 8.25
C LEU A 25 5.70 10.58 8.41
N GLU A 26 5.41 11.82 8.07
CA GLU A 26 6.30 12.93 8.33
C GLU A 26 5.82 13.69 9.56
N GLU A 27 6.73 14.45 10.16
CA GLU A 27 6.42 15.16 11.39
C GLU A 27 5.24 16.11 11.18
N GLY A 28 4.28 16.04 12.11
CA GLY A 28 3.11 16.90 12.05
C GLY A 28 1.96 16.36 11.22
N GLU A 29 2.16 15.24 10.52
CA GLU A 29 1.09 14.64 9.71
C GLU A 29 0.27 13.64 10.50
N THR A 30 -1.02 13.59 10.21
CA THR A 30 -1.81 12.43 10.61
C THR A 30 -1.52 11.28 9.66
N SER A 31 -1.90 10.06 10.04
CA SER A 31 -1.72 8.91 9.15
C SER A 31 -2.47 9.07 7.84
N GLN A 32 -3.68 9.66 7.90
CA GLN A 32 -4.48 9.89 6.70
C GLN A 32 -3.82 10.93 5.77
N GLU A 33 -3.28 12.00 6.35
CA GLU A 33 -2.59 13.03 5.58
C GLU A 33 -1.35 12.47 4.89
N ALA A 34 -0.59 11.64 5.62
CA ALA A 34 0.61 11.02 5.07
C ALA A 34 0.25 10.13 3.89
N LEU A 35 -0.83 9.36 4.01
CA LEU A 35 -1.25 8.46 2.94
C LEU A 35 -1.65 9.24 1.70
N ILE A 36 -2.43 10.31 1.87
CA ILE A 36 -2.84 11.16 0.74
C ILE A 36 -1.60 11.72 0.03
N ARG A 37 -0.63 12.23 0.81
CA ARG A 37 0.59 12.79 0.24
C ARG A 37 1.41 11.73 -0.49
N GLU A 38 1.61 10.57 0.12
CA GLU A 38 2.42 9.52 -0.48
C GLU A 38 1.81 8.99 -1.78
N ILE A 39 0.49 8.81 -1.80
CA ILE A 39 -0.18 8.36 -3.02
C ILE A 39 -0.04 9.40 -4.13
N LYS A 40 -0.13 10.68 -3.77
CA LYS A 40 0.06 11.75 -4.76
C LYS A 40 1.49 11.73 -5.31
N GLU A 41 2.47 11.54 -4.46
CA GLU A 41 3.88 11.51 -4.88
C GLU A 41 4.20 10.27 -5.71
N GLU A 42 3.72 9.11 -5.28
CA GLU A 42 4.10 7.85 -5.90
C GLU A 42 3.29 7.53 -7.16
N LEU A 43 2.03 7.89 -7.17
CA LEU A 43 1.11 7.47 -8.23
C LEU A 43 0.43 8.62 -8.97
N ASP A 44 0.72 9.85 -8.57
CA ASP A 44 0.08 11.06 -9.10
C ASP A 44 -1.44 10.92 -9.08
N ALA A 45 -1.95 10.41 -7.98
CA ALA A 45 -3.37 10.10 -7.82
C ALA A 45 -3.94 10.77 -6.58
N ASP A 46 -5.24 11.03 -6.63
CA ASP A 46 -6.00 11.60 -5.51
C ASP A 46 -6.90 10.53 -4.94
N ILE A 47 -6.95 10.45 -3.60
CA ILE A 47 -7.75 9.46 -2.91
C ILE A 47 -8.59 10.10 -1.80
N ASP A 48 -9.67 9.41 -1.44
CA ASP A 48 -10.40 9.65 -0.20
C ASP A 48 -10.06 8.52 0.74
N VAL A 49 -9.61 8.85 1.95
CA VAL A 49 -9.27 7.85 2.96
C VAL A 49 -10.52 7.49 3.74
N GLY A 50 -10.81 6.20 3.81
CA GLY A 50 -11.97 5.68 4.53
C GLY A 50 -11.58 5.02 5.83
N ASP A 51 -12.20 3.87 6.10
CA ASP A 51 -12.07 3.18 7.38
C ASP A 51 -10.72 2.50 7.54
N LEU A 52 -10.25 2.45 8.79
CA LEU A 52 -9.04 1.71 9.15
C LEU A 52 -9.30 0.21 8.99
N ILE A 53 -8.40 -0.49 8.28
CA ILE A 53 -8.46 -1.93 8.16
C ILE A 53 -7.77 -2.59 9.35
N ASP A 54 -6.52 -2.16 9.60
CA ASP A 54 -5.69 -2.78 10.64
C ASP A 54 -4.46 -1.92 10.88
N ILE A 55 -3.80 -2.18 12.00
CA ILE A 55 -2.48 -1.63 12.30
C ILE A 55 -1.52 -2.80 12.25
N VAL A 56 -0.59 -2.77 11.30
CA VAL A 56 0.36 -3.86 11.07
C VAL A 56 1.69 -3.53 11.74
N GLU A 57 2.19 -4.46 12.55
CA GLU A 57 3.50 -4.37 13.18
C GLU A 57 4.35 -5.52 12.68
N TYR A 58 5.53 -5.23 12.20
CA TYR A 58 6.42 -6.26 11.67
C TYR A 58 7.88 -5.91 11.92
N ASP A 59 8.64 -6.90 12.42
CA ASP A 59 10.07 -6.74 12.68
C ASP A 59 10.86 -7.31 11.52
N TYR A 60 11.47 -6.41 10.73
CA TYR A 60 12.49 -6.81 9.76
C TYR A 60 13.81 -6.91 10.48
N PRO A 61 14.81 -7.59 9.91
CA PRO A 61 16.09 -7.77 10.62
C PRO A 61 16.77 -6.49 11.07
N THR A 62 16.56 -5.38 10.33
CA THR A 62 17.26 -4.13 10.61
C THR A 62 16.35 -3.02 11.12
N PHE A 63 15.03 -3.23 11.15
CA PHE A 63 14.12 -2.17 11.63
C PHE A 63 12.74 -2.76 11.96
N HIS A 64 11.98 -2.01 12.75
CA HIS A 64 10.59 -2.32 13.07
C HIS A 64 9.67 -1.47 12.20
N LEU A 65 8.69 -2.11 11.59
CA LEU A 65 7.68 -1.42 10.78
C LEU A 65 6.36 -1.38 11.52
N SER A 66 5.78 -0.20 11.61
CA SER A 66 4.43 -0.02 12.13
C SER A 66 3.66 0.79 11.11
N MET A 67 2.52 0.26 10.64
CA MET A 67 1.74 0.98 9.64
C MET A 67 0.25 0.83 9.89
N LYS A 68 -0.47 1.95 9.71
CA LYS A 68 -1.93 1.97 9.74
C LYS A 68 -2.43 1.82 8.31
N CYS A 69 -3.32 0.88 8.10
CA CYS A 69 -3.81 0.52 6.78
C CYS A 69 -5.28 0.89 6.67
N PHE A 70 -5.63 1.62 5.62
CA PHE A 70 -6.97 2.17 5.44
C PHE A 70 -7.56 1.72 4.10
N TRP A 71 -8.88 1.55 4.08
CA TRP A 71 -9.62 1.51 2.82
C TRP A 71 -9.63 2.89 2.22
N CYS A 72 -9.41 2.99 0.90
CA CYS A 72 -9.40 4.27 0.20
C CYS A 72 -10.15 4.15 -1.11
N GLU A 73 -10.73 5.27 -1.55
CA GLU A 73 -11.35 5.37 -2.87
C GLU A 73 -10.47 6.21 -3.78
N LEU A 74 -10.25 5.74 -4.99
CA LEU A 74 -9.50 6.50 -6.00
C LEU A 74 -10.42 7.57 -6.59
N ARG A 75 -9.96 8.83 -6.54
CA ARG A 75 -10.70 9.96 -7.10
C ARG A 75 -10.24 10.31 -8.50
N SER A 76 -9.00 10.00 -8.82
CA SER A 76 -8.41 10.28 -10.13
C SER A 76 -8.78 9.21 -11.13
N GLU A 77 -8.74 9.54 -12.41
CA GLU A 77 -9.08 8.58 -13.45
C GLU A 77 -7.91 7.71 -13.89
N HIS A 78 -6.69 8.09 -13.51
CA HIS A 78 -5.49 7.37 -13.95
C HIS A 78 -4.45 7.35 -12.86
N LEU A 79 -3.48 6.46 -13.03
CA LEU A 79 -2.33 6.34 -12.16
C LEU A 79 -1.06 6.49 -12.98
N VAL A 80 -0.03 7.09 -12.37
CA VAL A 80 1.31 7.19 -12.98
C VAL A 80 2.28 6.50 -12.04
N LEU A 81 3.08 5.57 -12.54
CA LEU A 81 4.03 4.84 -11.72
C LEU A 81 5.33 5.63 -11.63
N ASN A 82 5.45 6.48 -10.61
CA ASN A 82 6.66 7.28 -10.42
C ASN A 82 7.79 6.50 -9.77
N GLU A 83 7.46 5.51 -8.93
CA GLU A 83 8.45 4.79 -8.12
C GLU A 83 8.32 3.28 -8.20
N HIS A 84 7.27 2.77 -8.81
CA HIS A 84 7.01 1.32 -8.86
C HIS A 84 7.24 0.78 -10.25
N GLU A 85 7.60 -0.50 -10.33
CA GLU A 85 7.80 -1.17 -11.62
C GLU A 85 6.49 -1.56 -12.28
N ASP A 86 5.48 -1.89 -11.47
CA ASP A 86 4.22 -2.39 -11.99
C ASP A 86 3.11 -2.14 -10.96
N ALA A 87 1.88 -2.25 -11.42
CA ALA A 87 0.71 -2.14 -10.56
C ALA A 87 -0.38 -3.04 -11.12
N LYS A 88 -1.15 -3.65 -10.22
CA LYS A 88 -2.27 -4.51 -10.61
C LYS A 88 -3.46 -4.22 -9.72
N TRP A 89 -4.64 -4.24 -10.31
CA TRP A 89 -5.90 -4.21 -9.57
C TRP A 89 -6.33 -5.66 -9.33
N LEU A 90 -6.45 -6.03 -8.06
CA LEU A 90 -6.72 -7.41 -7.68
C LEU A 90 -8.04 -7.48 -6.92
N SER A 91 -8.88 -8.46 -7.25
CA SER A 91 -10.00 -8.81 -6.40
C SER A 91 -9.47 -9.62 -5.21
N LYS A 92 -10.31 -9.85 -4.20
CA LYS A 92 -9.89 -10.64 -3.04
C LYS A 92 -9.42 -12.03 -3.44
N ASP A 93 -10.03 -12.61 -4.46
CA ASP A 93 -9.65 -13.94 -4.95
C ASP A 93 -8.28 -13.97 -5.60
N GLN A 94 -7.80 -12.80 -6.06
CA GLN A 94 -6.55 -12.70 -6.79
C GLN A 94 -5.37 -12.26 -5.93
N LEU A 95 -5.59 -12.00 -4.64
CA LEU A 95 -4.52 -11.51 -3.77
C LEU A 95 -3.34 -12.46 -3.68
N GLY A 96 -3.56 -13.76 -3.86
CA GLY A 96 -2.48 -14.74 -3.84
C GLY A 96 -1.67 -14.83 -5.12
N THR A 97 -1.96 -14.00 -6.13
CA THR A 97 -1.29 -14.12 -7.43
C THR A 97 0.03 -13.34 -7.53
N VAL A 98 0.37 -12.57 -6.52
CA VAL A 98 1.63 -11.81 -6.48
C VAL A 98 2.41 -12.15 -5.22
N SER A 99 3.73 -11.88 -5.26
CA SER A 99 4.63 -12.17 -4.14
C SER A 99 4.71 -10.95 -3.23
N TRP A 100 3.91 -10.95 -2.17
CA TRP A 100 3.84 -9.84 -1.23
C TRP A 100 5.09 -9.75 -0.36
N LEU A 101 5.49 -8.54 0.00
CA LEU A 101 6.50 -8.32 1.01
C LEU A 101 5.98 -8.83 2.37
N PRO A 102 6.89 -9.27 3.27
CA PRO A 102 6.46 -9.93 4.51
C PRO A 102 5.44 -9.16 5.35
N ALA A 103 5.63 -7.85 5.51
CA ALA A 103 4.69 -7.06 6.31
C ALA A 103 3.31 -7.01 5.66
N ASP A 104 3.26 -7.02 4.33
CA ASP A 104 2.01 -6.93 3.59
C ASP A 104 1.24 -8.25 3.60
N VAL A 105 1.91 -9.37 3.80
CA VAL A 105 1.25 -10.67 3.93
C VAL A 105 0.24 -10.65 5.07
N THR A 106 0.58 -10.03 6.18
CA THR A 106 -0.32 -9.91 7.33
C THR A 106 -1.60 -9.19 6.95
N LEU A 107 -1.47 -8.07 6.22
CA LEU A 107 -2.64 -7.31 5.79
C LEU A 107 -3.47 -8.09 4.77
N VAL A 108 -2.82 -8.81 3.86
CA VAL A 108 -3.52 -9.64 2.88
C VAL A 108 -4.38 -10.68 3.59
N GLN A 109 -3.85 -11.32 4.63
CA GLN A 109 -4.61 -12.31 5.39
C GLN A 109 -5.82 -11.68 6.06
N LYS A 110 -5.68 -10.45 6.53
CA LYS A 110 -6.79 -9.73 7.15
C LYS A 110 -7.88 -9.39 6.14
N ILE A 111 -7.49 -8.92 4.96
CA ILE A 111 -8.43 -8.52 3.91
C ILE A 111 -9.16 -9.72 3.34
N ALA A 112 -8.46 -10.84 3.19
CA ALA A 112 -9.00 -12.03 2.53
C ALA A 112 -10.07 -12.75 3.36
N LYS A 113 -10.20 -12.43 4.63
CA LYS A 113 -11.20 -13.08 5.50
C LYS A 113 -12.62 -12.62 5.21
#